data_1f0cf6602cae4b8ef098ed2628b70f95
#
_entry.id   1f0cf6602cae4b8ef098ed2628b70f95
#
_cell.length_a   1.000
_cell.length_b   1.000
_cell.length_c   1.000
_cell.angle_alpha   90.00
_cell.angle_beta   90.00
_cell.angle_gamma   90.00
#
_symmetry.space_group_name_H-M   'P 1'
#
loop_
_entity.id
_entity.type
_entity.pdbx_description
1 polymer ?
#
loop_
_entity_poly.entity_id
_entity_poly.type
_entity_poly.pdbx_seq_one_letter_code
_entity_poly.pdbx_strand_id
1 'polypeptide(L)'
;FGQFVLGAMGFDLNAGRLDTTTHPFCSGMAPGDTRLTTRYRDEKFTDALYGTMHEMGHGLYEQGLPKDKHFGEPLGDSISLGIHESQSRMWENFVGRSLEFWKWALPKSKKYFGAALAKWTPEDMYRAVNTCSPSFIRVEADEGTYNLHIMLRFELERGLLSGALKVKDLPGEWNKRFKDYLGLDVPDDRRGCLQDVHWSFGLMGYFPTYTLGNLYAAQFWEKINKDLPELRKQIAKGEFAPLREWLLKNIHQHGKRYRAEELCEKVTGKPLSADPLLRHLEGKLGPVYGL
;
A
#
# COMPACT_ATOMS: atom_id res chain seq x y z
N PHE A 1 -15.70 8.44 8.80
CA PHE A 1 -14.82 7.52 9.52
C PHE A 1 -13.38 7.64 8.99
N GLY A 2 -13.13 7.65 7.68
CA GLY A 2 -11.79 7.81 7.11
C GLY A 2 -11.04 9.05 7.64
N GLN A 3 -11.67 10.21 7.68
CA GLN A 3 -11.07 11.43 8.26
C GLN A 3 -10.71 11.29 9.75
N PHE A 4 -11.55 10.58 10.51
CA PHE A 4 -11.24 10.27 11.91
C PHE A 4 -9.98 9.41 12.02
N VAL A 5 -9.84 8.39 11.13
CA VAL A 5 -8.66 7.52 11.10
C VAL A 5 -7.41 8.31 10.69
N LEU A 6 -7.49 9.18 9.67
CA LEU A 6 -6.39 10.08 9.26
C LEU A 6 -5.84 10.89 10.45
N GLY A 7 -6.74 11.58 11.18
CA GLY A 7 -6.35 12.39 12.33
C GLY A 7 -5.73 11.55 13.45
N ALA A 8 -6.31 10.38 13.74
CA ALA A 8 -5.79 9.48 14.77
C ALA A 8 -4.38 8.95 14.44
N MET A 9 -4.09 8.72 13.15
CA MET A 9 -2.77 8.29 12.69
C MET A 9 -1.78 9.44 12.54
N GLY A 10 -2.24 10.69 12.68
CA GLY A 10 -1.41 11.87 12.77
C GLY A 10 -1.11 12.56 11.45
N PHE A 11 -1.96 12.35 10.43
CA PHE A 11 -1.94 13.19 9.24
C PHE A 11 -2.42 14.60 9.61
N ASP A 12 -1.61 15.61 9.31
CA ASP A 12 -1.92 17.00 9.62
C ASP A 12 -2.86 17.58 8.55
N LEU A 13 -4.12 17.75 8.92
CA LEU A 13 -5.15 18.35 8.07
C LEU A 13 -5.02 19.89 7.93
N ASN A 14 -4.16 20.56 8.74
CA ASN A 14 -3.83 21.96 8.52
C ASN A 14 -2.75 22.12 7.42
N ALA A 15 -1.94 21.08 7.24
CA ALA A 15 -0.91 20.99 6.19
C ALA A 15 -1.33 20.05 5.04
N GLY A 16 -2.63 19.74 4.95
CA GLY A 16 -3.14 18.85 3.92
C GLY A 16 -4.66 18.80 3.89
N ARG A 17 -5.21 18.06 2.92
CA ARG A 17 -6.65 17.90 2.74
C ARG A 17 -7.00 16.54 2.14
N LEU A 18 -8.25 16.12 2.29
CA LEU A 18 -8.83 14.94 1.68
C LEU A 18 -10.04 15.33 0.84
N ASP A 19 -9.99 15.03 -0.45
CA ASP A 19 -11.07 15.23 -1.40
C ASP A 19 -11.53 13.91 -2.05
N THR A 20 -12.50 13.97 -2.94
CA THR A 20 -12.99 12.80 -3.68
C THR A 20 -12.57 12.83 -5.14
N THR A 21 -12.25 11.65 -5.70
CA THR A 21 -11.92 11.47 -7.12
C THR A 21 -12.26 10.06 -7.58
N THR A 22 -12.27 9.86 -8.89
CA THR A 22 -12.48 8.53 -9.49
C THR A 22 -11.34 7.57 -9.18
N HIS A 23 -10.09 8.05 -9.21
CA HIS A 23 -8.90 7.27 -8.86
C HIS A 23 -8.15 7.98 -7.74
N PRO A 24 -8.09 7.39 -6.51
CA PRO A 24 -7.35 7.96 -5.40
C PRO A 24 -5.88 8.23 -5.73
N PHE A 25 -5.35 9.32 -5.19
CA PHE A 25 -3.94 9.68 -5.29
C PHE A 25 -3.51 10.60 -4.13
N CYS A 26 -2.21 10.65 -3.89
CA CYS A 26 -1.56 11.63 -3.02
C CYS A 26 -0.64 12.54 -3.83
N SER A 27 -0.60 13.83 -3.48
CA SER A 27 0.31 14.80 -4.07
C SER A 27 0.87 15.74 -3.01
N GLY A 28 2.18 15.74 -2.85
CA GLY A 28 2.91 16.69 -2.00
C GLY A 28 3.27 17.95 -2.80
N MET A 29 2.39 18.94 -2.81
CA MET A 29 2.50 20.13 -3.67
C MET A 29 3.61 21.10 -3.23
N ALA A 30 3.71 21.33 -1.92
CA ALA A 30 4.65 22.28 -1.32
C ALA A 30 4.84 21.95 0.17
N PRO A 31 5.81 22.60 0.85
CA PRO A 31 5.83 22.57 2.31
C PRO A 31 4.49 23.01 2.89
N GLY A 32 3.89 22.17 3.74
CA GLY A 32 2.58 22.45 4.34
C GLY A 32 1.36 22.28 3.41
N ASP A 33 1.54 21.70 2.21
CA ASP A 33 0.42 21.41 1.29
C ASP A 33 0.54 19.98 0.72
N THR A 34 -0.10 19.02 1.39
CA THR A 34 -0.19 17.63 0.98
C THR A 34 -1.63 17.24 0.72
N ARG A 35 -1.98 16.87 -0.50
CA ARG A 35 -3.35 16.62 -0.94
C ARG A 35 -3.60 15.14 -1.17
N LEU A 36 -4.63 14.62 -0.50
CA LEU A 36 -5.10 13.25 -0.62
C LEU A 36 -6.45 13.24 -1.33
N THR A 37 -6.70 12.17 -2.06
CA THR A 37 -8.04 11.91 -2.61
C THR A 37 -8.47 10.49 -2.27
N THR A 38 -9.79 10.27 -2.21
CA THR A 38 -10.38 8.95 -1.98
C THR A 38 -11.63 8.77 -2.83
N ARG A 39 -12.15 7.54 -2.85
CA ARG A 39 -13.39 7.20 -3.55
C ARG A 39 -14.31 6.49 -2.58
N TYR A 40 -15.59 6.86 -2.59
CA TYR A 40 -16.63 6.22 -1.77
C TYR A 40 -17.51 5.30 -2.61
N ARG A 41 -17.87 4.17 -2.01
CA ARG A 41 -18.92 3.26 -2.47
C ARG A 41 -19.82 2.94 -1.27
N ASP A 42 -21.13 3.13 -1.41
CA ASP A 42 -22.06 2.97 -0.29
C ASP A 42 -22.08 1.53 0.24
N GLU A 43 -21.85 0.54 -0.64
CA GLU A 43 -21.88 -0.88 -0.29
C GLU A 43 -20.57 -1.38 0.37
N LYS A 44 -19.47 -0.62 0.27
CA LYS A 44 -18.13 -1.07 0.70
C LYS A 44 -17.33 0.03 1.38
N PHE A 45 -17.64 0.29 2.65
CA PHE A 45 -16.88 1.30 3.41
C PHE A 45 -15.39 0.98 3.55
N THR A 46 -15.01 -0.29 3.48
CA THR A 46 -13.62 -0.73 3.56
C THR A 46 -12.80 -0.27 2.37
N ASP A 47 -13.38 -0.13 1.16
CA ASP A 47 -12.69 0.39 -0.01
C ASP A 47 -12.25 1.84 0.23
N ALA A 48 -13.16 2.68 0.74
CA ALA A 48 -12.85 4.07 1.09
C ALA A 48 -11.86 4.16 2.26
N LEU A 49 -12.00 3.29 3.26
CA LEU A 49 -11.09 3.25 4.41
C LEU A 49 -9.66 2.93 3.97
N TYR A 50 -9.48 1.82 3.25
CA TYR A 50 -8.14 1.39 2.84
C TYR A 50 -7.54 2.29 1.77
N GLY A 51 -8.33 2.80 0.82
CA GLY A 51 -7.87 3.83 -0.11
C GLY A 51 -7.41 5.10 0.63
N THR A 52 -8.17 5.55 1.62
CA THR A 52 -7.77 6.69 2.47
C THR A 52 -6.49 6.41 3.25
N MET A 53 -6.35 5.21 3.84
CA MET A 53 -5.14 4.83 4.59
C MET A 53 -3.92 4.68 3.68
N HIS A 54 -4.11 4.18 2.47
CA HIS A 54 -3.08 4.09 1.45
C HIS A 54 -2.54 5.47 1.10
N GLU A 55 -3.42 6.38 0.68
CA GLU A 55 -3.01 7.74 0.32
C GLU A 55 -2.46 8.52 1.53
N MET A 56 -2.99 8.26 2.73
CA MET A 56 -2.41 8.81 3.96
C MET A 56 -0.97 8.33 4.20
N GLY A 57 -0.67 7.07 3.92
CA GLY A 57 0.70 6.56 4.05
C GLY A 57 1.68 7.32 3.16
N HIS A 58 1.28 7.59 1.91
CA HIS A 58 1.99 8.50 1.02
C HIS A 58 2.06 9.92 1.60
N GLY A 59 0.94 10.42 2.11
CA GLY A 59 0.84 11.77 2.67
C GLY A 59 1.69 11.98 3.92
N LEU A 60 1.77 11.02 4.81
CA LEU A 60 2.65 11.07 5.97
C LEU A 60 4.13 11.10 5.57
N TYR A 61 4.49 10.41 4.48
CA TYR A 61 5.83 10.52 3.92
C TYR A 61 6.08 11.93 3.40
N GLU A 62 5.17 12.47 2.59
CA GLU A 62 5.27 13.83 2.04
C GLU A 62 5.35 14.91 3.13
N GLN A 63 4.55 14.80 4.20
CA GLN A 63 4.60 15.68 5.37
C GLN A 63 5.86 15.48 6.23
N GLY A 64 6.47 14.31 6.16
CA GLY A 64 7.69 13.98 6.90
C GLY A 64 8.99 14.31 6.18
N LEU A 65 8.95 14.60 4.87
CA LEU A 65 10.13 15.04 4.12
C LEU A 65 10.61 16.42 4.61
N PRO A 66 11.92 16.70 4.64
CA PRO A 66 12.46 17.97 5.13
C PRO A 66 12.30 19.12 4.11
N LYS A 67 11.07 19.28 3.59
CA LYS A 67 10.72 20.28 2.57
C LYS A 67 10.80 21.72 3.07
N ASP A 68 10.65 21.95 4.36
CA ASP A 68 10.82 23.26 5.00
C ASP A 68 12.21 23.87 4.75
N LYS A 69 13.23 23.02 4.59
CA LYS A 69 14.62 23.40 4.36
C LYS A 69 15.12 23.14 2.94
N HIS A 70 14.53 22.18 2.25
CA HIS A 70 15.05 21.61 1.01
C HIS A 70 14.01 21.52 -0.10
N PHE A 71 13.01 22.41 -0.10
CA PHE A 71 11.99 22.41 -1.16
C PHE A 71 12.61 22.67 -2.55
N GLY A 72 12.31 21.79 -3.49
CA GLY A 72 12.89 21.83 -4.84
C GLY A 72 14.30 21.25 -4.95
N GLU A 73 14.86 20.76 -3.86
CA GLU A 73 16.15 20.07 -3.82
C GLU A 73 15.96 18.55 -3.62
N PRO A 74 16.94 17.72 -4.05
CA PRO A 74 16.86 16.27 -3.83
C PRO A 74 16.66 15.85 -2.37
N LEU A 75 17.21 16.61 -1.42
CA LEU A 75 17.05 16.32 0.01
C LEU A 75 15.62 16.54 0.51
N GLY A 76 14.81 17.36 -0.14
CA GLY A 76 13.40 17.57 0.15
C GLY A 76 12.45 16.64 -0.61
N ASP A 77 12.98 15.73 -1.40
CA ASP A 77 12.21 14.86 -2.30
C ASP A 77 12.21 13.41 -1.81
N SER A 78 11.17 12.65 -2.17
CA SER A 78 11.09 11.22 -1.82
C SER A 78 12.14 10.40 -2.58
N ILE A 79 12.67 9.35 -1.93
CA ILE A 79 13.80 8.56 -2.42
C ILE A 79 13.48 7.85 -3.74
N SER A 80 12.33 7.19 -3.81
CA SER A 80 11.86 6.44 -4.98
C SER A 80 10.38 6.12 -4.87
N LEU A 81 9.77 5.75 -6.00
CA LEU A 81 8.39 5.26 -6.02
C LEU A 81 8.21 4.02 -5.15
N GLY A 82 9.18 3.09 -5.12
CA GLY A 82 9.11 1.89 -4.28
C GLY A 82 9.14 2.20 -2.78
N ILE A 83 9.98 3.16 -2.34
CA ILE A 83 9.97 3.61 -0.93
C ILE A 83 8.68 4.36 -0.62
N HIS A 84 8.18 5.17 -1.55
CA HIS A 84 6.91 5.88 -1.40
C HIS A 84 5.74 4.91 -1.22
N GLU A 85 5.66 3.88 -2.07
CA GLU A 85 4.66 2.81 -1.97
C GLU A 85 4.83 1.96 -0.70
N SER A 86 6.05 1.83 -0.17
CA SER A 86 6.26 1.13 1.09
C SER A 86 5.57 1.80 2.27
N GLN A 87 5.43 3.12 2.22
CA GLN A 87 4.74 3.89 3.27
C GLN A 87 3.22 3.69 3.18
N SER A 88 2.64 3.75 1.98
CA SER A 88 1.22 3.47 1.77
C SER A 88 0.85 2.04 2.19
N ARG A 89 1.63 1.05 1.73
CA ARG A 89 1.40 -0.36 2.08
C ARG A 89 1.60 -0.64 3.56
N MET A 90 2.55 0.03 4.22
CA MET A 90 2.74 -0.07 5.66
C MET A 90 1.45 0.25 6.42
N TRP A 91 0.86 1.42 6.15
CA TRP A 91 -0.35 1.86 6.83
C TRP A 91 -1.60 1.10 6.40
N GLU A 92 -1.74 0.76 5.11
CA GLU A 92 -2.86 -0.01 4.59
C GLU A 92 -2.83 -1.47 5.07
N ASN A 93 -1.75 -2.20 4.76
CA ASN A 93 -1.72 -3.66 4.90
C ASN A 93 -1.20 -4.11 6.26
N PHE A 94 -0.11 -3.53 6.75
CA PHE A 94 0.52 -3.97 7.99
C PHE A 94 -0.18 -3.42 9.23
N VAL A 95 -0.72 -2.21 9.15
CA VAL A 95 -1.50 -1.59 10.23
C VAL A 95 -2.99 -1.83 10.01
N GLY A 96 -3.57 -1.29 8.95
CA GLY A 96 -5.03 -1.23 8.73
C GLY A 96 -5.73 -2.57 8.61
N ARG A 97 -5.03 -3.58 8.07
CA ARG A 97 -5.56 -4.95 7.96
C ARG A 97 -5.15 -5.86 9.12
N SER A 98 -4.55 -5.31 10.19
CA SER A 98 -4.19 -6.07 11.39
C SER A 98 -5.38 -6.28 12.35
N LEU A 99 -5.32 -7.33 13.15
CA LEU A 99 -6.29 -7.56 14.22
C LEU A 99 -6.24 -6.44 15.27
N GLU A 100 -5.05 -5.95 15.56
CA GLU A 100 -4.81 -4.87 16.51
C GLU A 100 -5.52 -3.58 16.09
N PHE A 101 -5.43 -3.22 14.81
CA PHE A 101 -6.17 -2.09 14.27
C PHE A 101 -7.68 -2.26 14.45
N TRP A 102 -8.23 -3.45 14.16
CA TRP A 102 -9.66 -3.68 14.30
C TRP A 102 -10.13 -3.74 15.76
N LYS A 103 -9.29 -4.13 16.70
CA LYS A 103 -9.60 -3.97 18.14
C LYS A 103 -9.84 -2.51 18.52
N TRP A 104 -9.06 -1.59 17.94
CA TRP A 104 -9.24 -0.16 18.15
C TRP A 104 -10.35 0.44 17.28
N ALA A 105 -10.39 0.09 15.99
CA ALA A 105 -11.21 0.75 14.99
C ALA A 105 -12.69 0.33 15.04
N LEU A 106 -13.00 -0.95 15.32
CA LEU A 106 -14.36 -1.48 15.25
C LEU A 106 -15.33 -0.78 16.24
N PRO A 107 -15.01 -0.57 17.52
CA PRO A 107 -15.92 0.16 18.43
C PRO A 107 -16.23 1.59 17.94
N LYS A 108 -15.29 2.19 17.20
CA LYS A 108 -15.44 3.54 16.64
C LYS A 108 -16.24 3.51 15.34
N SER A 109 -15.97 2.54 14.46
CA SER A 109 -16.72 2.38 13.20
C SER A 109 -18.20 2.08 13.45
N LYS A 110 -18.55 1.36 14.53
CA LYS A 110 -19.95 1.14 14.96
C LYS A 110 -20.72 2.44 15.19
N LYS A 111 -20.04 3.52 15.59
CA LYS A 111 -20.68 4.84 15.75
C LYS A 111 -21.09 5.48 14.40
N TYR A 112 -20.40 5.12 13.32
CA TYR A 112 -20.69 5.62 11.97
C TYR A 112 -21.64 4.70 11.19
N PHE A 113 -21.52 3.38 11.36
CA PHE A 113 -22.20 2.38 10.55
C PHE A 113 -23.29 1.61 11.32
N GLY A 114 -23.49 1.88 12.58
CA GLY A 114 -24.63 1.42 13.39
C GLY A 114 -24.92 -0.06 13.31
N ALA A 115 -26.14 -0.39 12.91
CA ALA A 115 -26.66 -1.76 12.86
C ALA A 115 -25.86 -2.69 11.93
N ALA A 116 -25.27 -2.16 10.84
CA ALA A 116 -24.49 -2.95 9.89
C ALA A 116 -23.30 -3.66 10.53
N LEU A 117 -22.67 -3.04 11.53
CA LEU A 117 -21.51 -3.60 12.24
C LEU A 117 -21.83 -4.09 13.66
N ALA A 118 -23.09 -4.00 14.13
CA ALA A 118 -23.45 -4.23 15.52
C ALA A 118 -22.96 -5.59 16.06
N LYS A 119 -23.10 -6.65 15.27
CA LYS A 119 -22.76 -8.04 15.64
C LYS A 119 -21.31 -8.44 15.33
N TRP A 120 -20.57 -7.58 14.62
CA TRP A 120 -19.20 -7.90 14.22
C TRP A 120 -18.22 -7.82 15.39
N THR A 121 -17.29 -8.77 15.43
CA THR A 121 -16.12 -8.77 16.32
C THR A 121 -14.88 -8.27 15.59
N PRO A 122 -13.81 -7.85 16.30
CA PRO A 122 -12.54 -7.53 15.66
C PRO A 122 -11.97 -8.68 14.82
N GLU A 123 -12.17 -9.91 15.27
CA GLU A 123 -11.75 -11.14 14.60
C GLU A 123 -12.53 -11.36 13.29
N ASP A 124 -13.84 -11.09 13.28
CA ASP A 124 -14.66 -11.16 12.06
C ASP A 124 -14.17 -10.13 11.03
N MET A 125 -13.92 -8.90 11.48
CA MET A 125 -13.38 -7.87 10.60
C MET A 125 -12.00 -8.25 10.06
N TYR A 126 -11.11 -8.75 10.93
CA TYR A 126 -9.78 -9.19 10.53
C TYR A 126 -9.84 -10.28 9.45
N ARG A 127 -10.71 -11.27 9.60
CA ARG A 127 -10.92 -12.32 8.60
C ARG A 127 -11.49 -11.76 7.30
N ALA A 128 -12.52 -10.92 7.37
CA ALA A 128 -13.19 -10.36 6.21
C ALA A 128 -12.27 -9.49 5.35
N VAL A 129 -11.40 -8.67 5.97
CA VAL A 129 -10.50 -7.77 5.23
C VAL A 129 -9.21 -8.45 4.73
N ASN A 130 -8.95 -9.68 5.16
CA ASN A 130 -7.82 -10.50 4.72
C ASN A 130 -8.26 -11.74 3.91
N THR A 131 -9.44 -11.68 3.32
CA THR A 131 -9.88 -12.68 2.35
C THR A 131 -9.03 -12.60 1.09
N CYS A 132 -8.50 -13.74 0.64
CA CYS A 132 -7.75 -13.87 -0.60
C CYS A 132 -8.57 -14.62 -1.64
N SER A 133 -8.72 -14.03 -2.82
CA SER A 133 -9.40 -14.65 -3.96
C SER A 133 -8.84 -14.06 -5.26
N PRO A 134 -8.39 -14.88 -6.21
CA PRO A 134 -7.99 -14.38 -7.52
C PRO A 134 -9.08 -13.51 -8.14
N SER A 135 -8.69 -12.36 -8.68
CA SER A 135 -9.60 -11.41 -9.30
C SER A 135 -9.00 -10.85 -10.58
N PHE A 136 -9.83 -10.24 -11.45
CA PHE A 136 -9.35 -9.72 -12.74
C PHE A 136 -8.61 -8.38 -12.58
N ILE A 137 -9.04 -7.54 -11.65
CA ILE A 137 -8.60 -6.14 -11.58
C ILE A 137 -7.52 -5.96 -10.51
N ARG A 138 -6.32 -5.56 -10.95
CA ARG A 138 -5.15 -5.37 -10.07
C ARG A 138 -5.42 -4.43 -8.91
N VAL A 139 -6.02 -3.28 -9.14
CA VAL A 139 -6.27 -2.28 -8.08
C VAL A 139 -7.23 -2.76 -7.00
N GLU A 140 -8.00 -3.81 -7.28
CA GLU A 140 -8.95 -4.44 -6.36
C GLU A 140 -8.41 -5.76 -5.78
N ALA A 141 -7.20 -6.19 -6.22
CA ALA A 141 -6.61 -7.44 -5.77
C ALA A 141 -6.23 -7.40 -4.28
N ASP A 142 -6.42 -8.54 -3.62
CA ASP A 142 -6.04 -8.75 -2.24
C ASP A 142 -4.51 -8.83 -2.05
N GLU A 143 -4.07 -8.78 -0.80
CA GLU A 143 -2.63 -8.77 -0.47
C GLU A 143 -1.90 -10.04 -0.92
N GLY A 144 -2.56 -11.20 -0.89
CA GLY A 144 -1.97 -12.48 -1.27
C GLY A 144 -1.76 -12.62 -2.78
N THR A 145 -2.69 -12.09 -3.60
CA THR A 145 -2.64 -12.23 -5.07
C THR A 145 -2.06 -11.01 -5.78
N TYR A 146 -1.94 -9.86 -5.11
CA TYR A 146 -1.53 -8.59 -5.74
C TYR A 146 -0.20 -8.69 -6.50
N ASN A 147 0.82 -9.32 -5.92
CA ASN A 147 2.13 -9.38 -6.55
C ASN A 147 2.15 -10.25 -7.82
N LEU A 148 1.25 -11.23 -7.96
CA LEU A 148 1.10 -12.00 -9.19
C LEU A 148 0.65 -11.13 -10.36
N HIS A 149 -0.25 -10.16 -10.11
CA HIS A 149 -0.64 -9.15 -11.10
C HIS A 149 0.55 -8.29 -11.55
N ILE A 150 1.46 -7.97 -10.65
CA ILE A 150 2.65 -7.16 -10.97
C ILE A 150 3.68 -7.99 -11.75
N MET A 151 3.93 -9.22 -11.33
CA MET A 151 4.87 -10.11 -12.01
C MET A 151 4.48 -10.33 -13.48
N LEU A 152 3.20 -10.60 -13.74
CA LEU A 152 2.67 -10.72 -15.09
C LEU A 152 2.99 -9.48 -15.95
N ARG A 153 2.70 -8.27 -15.43
CA ARG A 153 2.95 -7.02 -16.13
C ARG A 153 4.43 -6.76 -16.38
N PHE A 154 5.26 -7.04 -15.40
CA PHE A 154 6.71 -6.88 -15.50
C PHE A 154 7.30 -7.77 -16.58
N GLU A 155 6.88 -9.01 -16.66
CA GLU A 155 7.36 -9.94 -17.69
C GLU A 155 6.90 -9.52 -19.10
N LEU A 156 5.66 -9.03 -19.23
CA LEU A 156 5.16 -8.52 -20.50
C LEU A 156 5.90 -7.24 -20.92
N GLU A 157 6.14 -6.30 -20.00
CA GLU A 157 6.96 -5.10 -20.27
C GLU A 157 8.34 -5.46 -20.79
N ARG A 158 9.01 -6.40 -20.12
CA ARG A 158 10.34 -6.90 -20.58
C ARG A 158 10.27 -7.48 -21.99
N GLY A 159 9.23 -8.26 -22.27
CA GLY A 159 9.00 -8.84 -23.60
C GLY A 159 8.78 -7.77 -24.68
N LEU A 160 7.96 -6.77 -24.39
CA LEU A 160 7.69 -5.66 -25.31
C LEU A 160 8.94 -4.81 -25.57
N LEU A 161 9.64 -4.41 -24.50
CA LEU A 161 10.82 -3.54 -24.62
C LEU A 161 12.02 -4.23 -25.28
N SER A 162 12.17 -5.54 -25.09
CA SER A 162 13.21 -6.32 -25.77
C SER A 162 12.87 -6.69 -27.22
N GLY A 163 11.62 -6.47 -27.65
CA GLY A 163 11.12 -6.90 -28.97
C GLY A 163 10.79 -8.40 -29.08
N ALA A 164 10.91 -9.16 -27.98
CA ALA A 164 10.55 -10.57 -27.95
C ALA A 164 9.04 -10.80 -28.05
N LEU A 165 8.24 -9.84 -27.55
CA LEU A 165 6.80 -9.80 -27.68
C LEU A 165 6.39 -8.63 -28.59
N LYS A 166 5.58 -8.89 -29.61
CA LYS A 166 5.00 -7.84 -30.44
C LYS A 166 3.71 -7.31 -29.83
N VAL A 167 3.45 -6.02 -29.99
CA VAL A 167 2.24 -5.37 -29.43
C VAL A 167 0.95 -6.07 -29.85
N LYS A 168 0.84 -6.52 -31.11
CA LYS A 168 -0.33 -7.25 -31.61
C LYS A 168 -0.61 -8.57 -30.89
N ASP A 169 0.41 -9.18 -30.30
CA ASP A 169 0.31 -10.48 -29.63
C ASP A 169 0.09 -10.33 -28.11
N LEU A 170 0.14 -9.07 -27.60
CA LEU A 170 -0.01 -8.75 -26.18
C LEU A 170 -1.31 -9.29 -25.54
N PRO A 171 -2.52 -9.14 -26.14
CA PRO A 171 -3.73 -9.65 -25.51
C PRO A 171 -3.70 -11.17 -25.30
N GLY A 172 -3.22 -11.93 -26.29
CA GLY A 172 -3.10 -13.38 -26.18
C GLY A 172 -2.10 -13.83 -25.12
N GLU A 173 -0.93 -13.21 -25.08
CA GLU A 173 0.10 -13.52 -24.08
C GLU A 173 -0.30 -13.09 -22.67
N TRP A 174 -1.04 -11.97 -22.53
CA TRP A 174 -1.66 -11.56 -21.28
C TRP A 174 -2.62 -12.63 -20.76
N ASN A 175 -3.58 -13.04 -21.57
CA ASN A 175 -4.61 -14.02 -21.19
C ASN A 175 -3.99 -15.35 -20.75
N LYS A 176 -2.97 -15.81 -21.47
CA LYS A 176 -2.22 -17.03 -21.14
C LYS A 176 -1.58 -16.91 -19.75
N ARG A 177 -0.76 -15.87 -19.51
CA ARG A 177 -0.06 -15.67 -18.23
C ARG A 177 -1.04 -15.43 -17.09
N PHE A 178 -2.15 -14.72 -17.36
CA PHE A 178 -3.17 -14.50 -16.37
C PHE A 178 -3.81 -15.81 -15.89
N LYS A 179 -4.06 -16.73 -16.83
CA LYS A 179 -4.55 -18.07 -16.52
C LYS A 179 -3.50 -18.87 -15.72
N ASP A 180 -2.24 -18.80 -16.12
CA ASP A 180 -1.15 -19.52 -15.46
C ASP A 180 -0.93 -19.05 -14.01
N TYR A 181 -1.03 -17.73 -13.73
CA TYR A 181 -0.75 -17.14 -12.43
C TYR A 181 -1.96 -17.10 -11.50
N LEU A 182 -3.15 -16.80 -12.03
CA LEU A 182 -4.34 -16.53 -11.24
C LEU A 182 -5.46 -17.56 -11.46
N GLY A 183 -5.29 -18.49 -12.40
CA GLY A 183 -6.25 -19.55 -12.66
C GLY A 183 -7.53 -19.09 -13.37
N LEU A 184 -7.63 -17.82 -13.80
CA LEU A 184 -8.83 -17.21 -14.37
C LEU A 184 -8.70 -17.02 -15.88
N ASP A 185 -9.80 -17.26 -16.61
CA ASP A 185 -9.91 -16.95 -18.02
C ASP A 185 -10.37 -15.51 -18.21
N VAL A 186 -9.51 -14.66 -18.80
CA VAL A 186 -9.81 -13.24 -19.01
C VAL A 186 -10.93 -13.10 -20.05
N PRO A 187 -12.05 -12.46 -19.73
CA PRO A 187 -13.22 -12.47 -20.61
C PRO A 187 -13.16 -11.42 -21.73
N ASP A 188 -12.40 -10.34 -21.56
CA ASP A 188 -12.26 -9.24 -22.50
C ASP A 188 -11.01 -8.40 -22.17
N ASP A 189 -10.54 -7.59 -23.15
CA ASP A 189 -9.34 -6.77 -22.98
C ASP A 189 -9.49 -5.66 -21.92
N ARG A 190 -10.70 -5.21 -21.64
CA ARG A 190 -10.99 -4.23 -20.60
C ARG A 190 -10.66 -4.76 -19.21
N ARG A 191 -10.89 -6.05 -18.97
CA ARG A 191 -10.49 -6.77 -17.75
C ARG A 191 -9.14 -7.46 -17.90
N GLY A 192 -8.55 -7.37 -19.09
CA GLY A 192 -7.23 -7.87 -19.46
C GLY A 192 -6.21 -6.74 -19.57
N CYS A 193 -5.50 -6.72 -20.70
CA CYS A 193 -4.34 -5.84 -20.92
C CYS A 193 -4.65 -4.34 -20.97
N LEU A 194 -5.92 -3.94 -21.09
CA LEU A 194 -6.34 -2.53 -21.10
C LEU A 194 -6.89 -2.02 -19.76
N GLN A 195 -6.79 -2.79 -18.69
CA GLN A 195 -7.36 -2.40 -17.40
C GLN A 195 -6.59 -1.28 -16.69
N ASP A 196 -5.30 -1.11 -16.98
CA ASP A 196 -4.42 -0.11 -16.38
C ASP A 196 -4.08 1.00 -17.37
N VAL A 197 -3.94 2.22 -16.87
CA VAL A 197 -3.60 3.41 -17.69
C VAL A 197 -2.10 3.59 -17.92
N HIS A 198 -1.24 2.86 -17.22
CA HIS A 198 0.22 3.07 -17.17
C HIS A 198 0.85 3.09 -18.57
N TRP A 199 0.60 2.05 -19.36
CA TRP A 199 1.20 1.97 -20.71
C TRP A 199 0.68 3.05 -21.67
N SER A 200 -0.60 3.44 -21.51
CA SER A 200 -1.17 4.54 -22.30
C SER A 200 -0.55 5.89 -21.98
N PHE A 201 -0.01 6.07 -20.77
CA PHE A 201 0.77 7.25 -20.36
C PHE A 201 2.28 7.10 -20.62
N GLY A 202 2.72 6.03 -21.25
CA GLY A 202 4.14 5.78 -21.50
C GLY A 202 4.94 5.36 -20.26
N LEU A 203 4.27 4.93 -19.19
CA LEU A 203 4.88 4.55 -17.92
C LEU A 203 5.39 3.09 -17.96
N MET A 204 6.24 2.76 -18.91
CA MET A 204 6.91 1.47 -18.97
C MET A 204 7.92 1.35 -17.83
N GLY A 205 7.95 0.20 -17.16
CA GLY A 205 8.80 -0.03 -15.98
C GLY A 205 8.24 0.51 -14.66
N TYR A 206 7.01 1.03 -14.65
CA TYR A 206 6.38 1.54 -13.43
C TYR A 206 5.87 0.40 -12.52
N PHE A 207 5.26 -0.65 -13.06
CA PHE A 207 4.62 -1.73 -12.30
C PHE A 207 5.52 -2.41 -11.26
N PRO A 208 6.81 -2.64 -11.48
CA PRO A 208 7.69 -3.22 -10.47
C PRO A 208 7.74 -2.44 -9.16
N THR A 209 7.50 -1.12 -9.18
CA THR A 209 7.55 -0.27 -7.99
C THR A 209 6.53 -0.67 -6.94
N TYR A 210 5.40 -1.25 -7.34
CA TYR A 210 4.36 -1.74 -6.43
C TYR A 210 4.83 -2.95 -5.62
N THR A 211 5.45 -3.93 -6.26
CA THR A 211 6.03 -5.08 -5.54
C THR A 211 7.23 -4.66 -4.70
N LEU A 212 8.10 -3.78 -5.21
CA LEU A 212 9.20 -3.21 -4.42
C LEU A 212 8.67 -2.51 -3.17
N GLY A 213 7.55 -1.78 -3.28
CA GLY A 213 6.88 -1.18 -2.13
C GLY A 213 6.46 -2.21 -1.08
N ASN A 214 5.85 -3.32 -1.50
CA ASN A 214 5.48 -4.40 -0.59
C ASN A 214 6.71 -5.05 0.07
N LEU A 215 7.79 -5.26 -0.68
CA LEU A 215 9.03 -5.84 -0.17
C LEU A 215 9.69 -4.92 0.88
N TYR A 216 9.84 -3.62 0.56
CA TYR A 216 10.39 -2.64 1.50
C TYR A 216 9.52 -2.52 2.75
N ALA A 217 8.19 -2.44 2.60
CA ALA A 217 7.26 -2.38 3.72
C ALA A 217 7.44 -3.57 4.66
N ALA A 218 7.49 -4.79 4.13
CA ALA A 218 7.66 -6.00 4.91
C ALA A 218 9.01 -6.03 5.66
N GLN A 219 10.10 -5.66 4.98
CA GLN A 219 11.42 -5.67 5.59
C GLN A 219 11.57 -4.58 6.67
N PHE A 220 11.01 -3.39 6.43
CA PHE A 220 10.93 -2.34 7.45
C PHE A 220 10.04 -2.77 8.62
N TRP A 221 8.92 -3.44 8.38
CA TRP A 221 8.02 -3.91 9.42
C TRP A 221 8.69 -4.91 10.38
N GLU A 222 9.51 -5.81 9.88
CA GLU A 222 10.32 -6.69 10.74
C GLU A 222 11.28 -5.90 11.63
N LYS A 223 11.94 -4.87 11.09
CA LYS A 223 12.83 -4.01 11.85
C LYS A 223 12.06 -3.19 12.89
N ILE A 224 10.93 -2.60 12.49
CA ILE A 224 10.06 -1.82 13.37
C ILE A 224 9.60 -2.64 14.56
N ASN A 225 9.15 -3.88 14.35
CA ASN A 225 8.71 -4.75 15.47
C ASN A 225 9.86 -5.15 16.42
N LYS A 226 11.10 -5.17 15.94
CA LYS A 226 12.28 -5.36 16.81
C LYS A 226 12.58 -4.12 17.63
N ASP A 227 12.48 -2.93 17.02
CA ASP A 227 12.78 -1.66 17.68
C ASP A 227 11.65 -1.20 18.61
N LEU A 228 10.41 -1.57 18.30
CA LEU A 228 9.19 -1.20 19.03
C LEU A 228 8.41 -2.46 19.44
N PRO A 229 8.86 -3.23 20.43
CA PRO A 229 8.25 -4.52 20.79
C PRO A 229 6.81 -4.41 21.29
N GLU A 230 6.39 -3.24 21.80
CA GLU A 230 5.03 -2.97 22.28
C GLU A 230 4.10 -2.41 21.19
N LEU A 231 4.60 -2.21 19.94
CA LEU A 231 3.86 -1.53 18.89
C LEU A 231 2.47 -2.13 18.63
N ARG A 232 2.36 -3.47 18.59
CA ARG A 232 1.07 -4.12 18.36
C ARG A 232 0.05 -3.79 19.44
N LYS A 233 0.47 -3.76 20.72
CA LYS A 233 -0.39 -3.35 21.82
C LYS A 233 -0.76 -1.87 21.75
N GLN A 234 0.16 -1.03 21.30
CA GLN A 234 -0.07 0.39 21.09
C GLN A 234 -1.09 0.63 19.96
N ILE A 235 -0.96 -0.06 18.81
CA ILE A 235 -1.95 -0.01 17.72
C ILE A 235 -3.35 -0.41 18.25
N ALA A 236 -3.45 -1.46 19.06
CA ALA A 236 -4.72 -1.92 19.62
C ALA A 236 -5.38 -0.88 20.56
N LYS A 237 -4.62 0.10 21.07
CA LYS A 237 -5.12 1.23 21.83
C LYS A 237 -5.33 2.49 20.98
N GLY A 238 -4.86 2.51 19.72
CA GLY A 238 -4.89 3.68 18.85
C GLY A 238 -3.70 4.63 19.05
N GLU A 239 -2.62 4.13 19.61
CA GLU A 239 -1.37 4.87 19.82
C GLU A 239 -0.46 4.66 18.59
N PHE A 240 -0.66 5.46 17.53
CA PHE A 240 0.07 5.34 16.27
C PHE A 240 1.34 6.19 16.20
N ALA A 241 1.51 7.13 17.13
CA ALA A 241 2.65 8.04 17.15
C ALA A 241 4.01 7.33 17.16
N PRO A 242 4.24 6.25 17.94
CA PRO A 242 5.55 5.57 17.94
C PRO A 242 5.96 5.04 16.56
N LEU A 243 5.02 4.48 15.80
CA LEU A 243 5.28 4.04 14.42
C LEU A 243 5.61 5.23 13.51
N ARG A 244 4.79 6.28 13.56
CA ARG A 244 4.99 7.49 12.75
C ARG A 244 6.36 8.13 13.03
N GLU A 245 6.74 8.26 14.27
CA GLU A 245 8.03 8.84 14.68
C GLU A 245 9.20 7.98 14.24
N TRP A 246 9.06 6.65 14.32
CA TRP A 246 10.08 5.74 13.81
C TRP A 246 10.26 5.90 12.29
N LEU A 247 9.17 5.95 11.52
CA LEU A 247 9.18 6.15 10.07
C LEU A 247 9.78 7.52 9.71
N LEU A 248 9.36 8.57 10.42
CA LEU A 248 9.90 9.92 10.25
C LEU A 248 11.43 9.94 10.41
N LYS A 249 11.92 9.40 11.51
CA LYS A 249 13.35 9.40 11.86
C LYS A 249 14.19 8.54 10.92
N ASN A 250 13.72 7.35 10.57
CA ASN A 250 14.55 6.35 9.88
C ASN A 250 14.37 6.37 8.35
N ILE A 251 13.28 6.97 7.84
CA ILE A 251 12.98 6.99 6.40
C ILE A 251 12.74 8.41 5.90
N HIS A 252 11.72 9.12 6.42
CA HIS A 252 11.21 10.34 5.80
C HIS A 252 12.25 11.46 5.78
N GLN A 253 12.94 11.71 6.89
CA GLN A 253 13.90 12.83 7.04
C GLN A 253 15.17 12.69 6.19
N HIS A 254 15.34 11.58 5.48
CA HIS A 254 16.52 11.40 4.65
C HIS A 254 16.38 12.01 3.25
N GLY A 255 15.16 12.27 2.76
CA GLY A 255 14.95 12.69 1.38
C GLY A 255 15.69 11.76 0.40
N LYS A 256 16.22 12.27 -0.70
CA LYS A 256 17.05 11.51 -1.66
C LYS A 256 18.53 11.40 -1.29
N ARG A 257 18.85 11.38 0.01
CA ARG A 257 20.26 11.25 0.48
C ARG A 257 20.88 9.91 0.09
N TYR A 258 20.09 8.86 0.07
CA TYR A 258 20.49 7.49 -0.23
C TYR A 258 19.72 6.96 -1.43
N ARG A 259 20.25 5.95 -2.11
CA ARG A 259 19.43 5.12 -3.00
C ARG A 259 18.50 4.23 -2.16
N ALA A 260 17.42 3.73 -2.75
CA ALA A 260 16.43 2.95 -2.02
C ALA A 260 17.01 1.69 -1.35
N GLU A 261 17.90 0.99 -2.05
CA GLU A 261 18.60 -0.19 -1.54
C GLU A 261 19.55 0.15 -0.39
N GLU A 262 20.31 1.24 -0.53
CA GLU A 262 21.22 1.74 0.52
C GLU A 262 20.46 2.15 1.79
N LEU A 263 19.30 2.80 1.64
CA LEU A 263 18.43 3.12 2.78
C LEU A 263 17.92 1.86 3.45
N CYS A 264 17.45 0.89 2.67
CA CYS A 264 16.96 -0.38 3.20
C CYS A 264 18.04 -1.09 4.02
N GLU A 265 19.24 -1.21 3.47
CA GLU A 265 20.36 -1.84 4.17
C GLU A 265 20.78 -1.06 5.40
N LYS A 266 20.85 0.27 5.33
CA LYS A 266 21.15 1.14 6.47
C LYS A 266 20.14 0.97 7.61
N VAL A 267 18.86 0.90 7.31
CA VAL A 267 17.78 0.82 8.29
C VAL A 267 17.66 -0.59 8.87
N THR A 268 17.77 -1.62 8.03
CA THR A 268 17.46 -3.00 8.42
C THR A 268 18.70 -3.85 8.70
N GLY A 269 19.89 -3.39 8.26
CA GLY A 269 21.15 -4.14 8.33
C GLY A 269 21.27 -5.24 7.28
N LYS A 270 20.39 -5.27 6.28
CA LYS A 270 20.36 -6.32 5.24
C LYS A 270 19.94 -5.73 3.89
N PRO A 271 20.44 -6.26 2.76
CA PRO A 271 19.92 -5.94 1.45
C PRO A 271 18.44 -6.35 1.32
N LEU A 272 17.73 -5.78 0.35
CA LEU A 272 16.32 -6.09 0.10
C LEU A 272 16.15 -7.58 -0.25
N SER A 273 15.17 -8.23 0.39
CA SER A 273 14.81 -9.64 0.17
C SER A 273 13.30 -9.82 0.09
N ALA A 274 12.86 -10.88 -0.59
CA ALA A 274 11.46 -11.29 -0.61
C ALA A 274 11.01 -12.00 0.67
N ASP A 275 11.94 -12.58 1.43
CA ASP A 275 11.63 -13.42 2.58
C ASP A 275 10.78 -12.74 3.66
N PRO A 276 11.00 -11.45 4.02
CA PRO A 276 10.13 -10.74 4.97
C PRO A 276 8.67 -10.68 4.54
N LEU A 277 8.43 -10.47 3.23
CA LEU A 277 7.07 -10.43 2.69
C LEU A 277 6.42 -11.82 2.71
N LEU A 278 7.15 -12.85 2.32
CA LEU A 278 6.65 -14.23 2.35
C LEU A 278 6.28 -14.64 3.79
N ARG A 279 7.17 -14.40 4.76
CA ARG A 279 6.86 -14.65 6.18
C ARG A 279 5.65 -13.86 6.69
N HIS A 280 5.51 -12.60 6.23
CA HIS A 280 4.35 -11.78 6.58
C HIS A 280 3.06 -12.39 6.05
N LEU A 281 3.03 -12.78 4.77
CA LEU A 281 1.85 -13.38 4.14
C LEU A 281 1.50 -14.72 4.79
N GLU A 282 2.48 -15.60 4.99
CA GLU A 282 2.29 -16.88 5.66
C GLU A 282 1.76 -16.70 7.10
N GLY A 283 2.41 -15.84 7.87
CA GLY A 283 2.01 -15.59 9.27
C GLY A 283 0.67 -14.88 9.43
N LYS A 284 0.23 -14.12 8.42
CA LYS A 284 -1.04 -13.40 8.41
C LYS A 284 -2.18 -14.24 7.85
N LEU A 285 -1.97 -14.85 6.69
CA LEU A 285 -3.02 -15.56 5.96
C LEU A 285 -3.14 -17.03 6.42
N GLY A 286 -2.04 -17.68 6.82
CA GLY A 286 -2.06 -19.04 7.32
C GLY A 286 -3.14 -19.26 8.41
N PRO A 287 -3.16 -18.48 9.50
CA PRO A 287 -4.20 -18.59 10.54
C PRO A 287 -5.61 -18.26 10.05
N VAL A 288 -5.75 -17.37 9.04
CA VAL A 288 -7.08 -17.03 8.48
C VAL A 288 -7.68 -18.21 7.72
N TYR A 289 -6.83 -18.99 7.05
CA TYR A 289 -7.24 -20.14 6.23
C TYR A 289 -7.03 -21.49 6.89
N GLY A 290 -6.44 -21.53 8.09
CA GLY A 290 -6.18 -22.80 8.82
C GLY A 290 -5.04 -23.62 8.20
N LEU A 291 -4.05 -22.94 7.58
CA LEU A 291 -2.88 -23.54 6.95
C LEU A 291 -1.72 -23.64 7.95
#